data_7555be42acc3f55010933dabb0b00d12
#
_entry.id   7555be42acc3f55010933dabb0b00d12
#
_cell.length_a   1.000
_cell.length_b   1.000
_cell.length_c   1.000
_cell.angle_alpha   90.00
_cell.angle_beta   90.00
_cell.angle_gamma   90.00
#
_symmetry.space_group_name_H-M   'P 1'
#
loop_
_entity.id
_entity.type
_entity.pdbx_description
1 polymer ?
#
loop_
_entity_poly.entity_id
_entity_poly.type
_entity_poly.pdbx_seq_one_letter_code
_entity_poly.pdbx_strand_id
1 'polypeptide(L)'
;PSGRVQEGRFGACLMREPALVADCVAAMKAVVDVPVTVKCRIGVDDQDQEEALDALADQVVQAGCDQITVHARKAWLKGLSPKENRDIPPLDYARVYRLKQRFPQNPVAINGGLVDLETAQTQLAYVDGVMLGRAAYHQPELLLSVDPLFYATPAPAADVFEAVTAFEPYIANHLQKGGTLHAITRHMLGLFTGRPGARAFRRHLATEAVNRDAGLSVLQAAIAKVDRHWTPEPPQQKAA
;
A
#
# COMPACT_ATOMS: atom_id res chain seq x y z
N PRO A 1 2.58 9.00 -13.51
CA PRO A 1 1.26 9.65 -13.60
C PRO A 1 0.61 9.30 -14.94
N SER A 2 -0.69 9.05 -14.97
CA SER A 2 -1.41 8.89 -16.23
C SER A 2 -1.63 10.27 -16.85
N GLY A 3 -1.77 10.35 -18.19
CA GLY A 3 -2.11 11.61 -18.88
C GLY A 3 -3.34 12.30 -18.27
N ARG A 4 -4.37 11.52 -17.92
CA ARG A 4 -5.58 11.99 -17.24
C ARG A 4 -5.31 12.72 -15.91
N VAL A 5 -4.33 12.27 -15.13
CA VAL A 5 -3.92 12.89 -13.86
C VAL A 5 -3.20 14.21 -14.11
N GLN A 6 -2.39 14.28 -15.18
CA GLN A 6 -1.66 15.49 -15.55
C GLN A 6 -2.61 16.57 -16.14
N GLU A 7 -3.50 16.18 -17.04
CA GLU A 7 -4.51 17.07 -17.62
C GLU A 7 -5.46 17.62 -16.56
N GLY A 8 -5.86 16.78 -15.59
CA GLY A 8 -6.68 17.19 -14.44
C GLY A 8 -5.94 18.00 -13.38
N ARG A 9 -4.63 18.24 -13.53
CA ARG A 9 -3.78 18.97 -12.57
C ARG A 9 -3.91 18.44 -11.12
N PHE A 10 -3.84 17.12 -10.93
CA PHE A 10 -3.84 16.49 -9.62
C PHE A 10 -2.77 15.40 -9.52
N GLY A 11 -2.48 14.92 -8.30
CA GLY A 11 -1.42 13.95 -8.04
C GLY A 11 -0.03 14.58 -8.00
N ALA A 12 0.99 13.87 -8.51
CA ALA A 12 2.39 14.26 -8.32
C ALA A 12 2.77 15.62 -8.93
N CYS A 13 2.06 16.10 -9.96
CA CYS A 13 2.32 17.43 -10.53
C CYS A 13 2.11 18.57 -9.53
N LEU A 14 1.26 18.37 -8.51
CA LEU A 14 1.04 19.35 -7.43
C LEU A 14 2.26 19.59 -6.55
N MET A 15 3.29 18.77 -6.63
CA MET A 15 4.58 19.09 -5.98
C MET A 15 5.24 20.36 -6.54
N ARG A 16 4.78 20.86 -7.67
CA ARG A 16 5.19 22.17 -8.22
C ARG A 16 4.35 23.35 -7.71
N GLU A 17 3.29 23.06 -6.97
CA GLU A 17 2.33 24.05 -6.44
C GLU A 17 2.11 23.84 -4.92
N PRO A 18 3.16 23.94 -4.07
CA PRO A 18 3.05 23.65 -2.63
C PRO A 18 1.99 24.52 -1.93
N ALA A 19 1.84 25.79 -2.33
CA ALA A 19 0.84 26.70 -1.77
C ALA A 19 -0.58 26.17 -1.98
N LEU A 20 -0.88 25.70 -3.19
CA LEU A 20 -2.20 25.13 -3.50
C LEU A 20 -2.47 23.87 -2.67
N VAL A 21 -1.46 23.03 -2.44
CA VAL A 21 -1.60 21.84 -1.58
C VAL A 21 -1.89 22.26 -0.14
N ALA A 22 -1.19 23.27 0.37
CA ALA A 22 -1.43 23.83 1.71
C ALA A 22 -2.84 24.39 1.86
N ASP A 23 -3.32 25.16 0.88
CA ASP A 23 -4.69 25.69 0.86
C ASP A 23 -5.73 24.55 0.91
N CYS A 24 -5.49 23.46 0.16
CA CYS A 24 -6.35 22.27 0.22
C CYS A 24 -6.34 21.61 1.60
N VAL A 25 -5.17 21.50 2.24
CA VAL A 25 -5.06 20.96 3.60
C VAL A 25 -5.81 21.84 4.60
N ALA A 26 -5.60 23.14 4.56
CA ALA A 26 -6.29 24.09 5.45
C ALA A 26 -7.82 24.03 5.26
N ALA A 27 -8.30 23.99 4.02
CA ALA A 27 -9.72 23.88 3.73
C ALA A 27 -10.34 22.57 4.24
N MET A 28 -9.62 21.46 4.13
CA MET A 28 -10.07 20.18 4.70
C MET A 28 -10.08 20.22 6.23
N LYS A 29 -9.01 20.71 6.85
CA LYS A 29 -8.93 20.83 8.32
C LYS A 29 -10.02 21.71 8.91
N ALA A 30 -10.51 22.71 8.18
CA ALA A 30 -11.58 23.59 8.62
C ALA A 30 -12.95 22.90 8.74
N VAL A 31 -13.15 21.73 8.10
CA VAL A 31 -14.47 21.09 7.99
C VAL A 31 -14.51 19.65 8.52
N VAL A 32 -13.36 19.10 8.97
CA VAL A 32 -13.30 17.72 9.51
C VAL A 32 -12.45 17.67 10.78
N ASP A 33 -12.82 16.77 11.70
CA ASP A 33 -12.07 16.48 12.93
C ASP A 33 -11.12 15.29 12.79
N VAL A 34 -11.20 14.55 11.66
CA VAL A 34 -10.29 13.43 11.37
C VAL A 34 -8.93 13.93 10.87
N PRO A 35 -7.85 13.16 11.05
CA PRO A 35 -6.54 13.54 10.53
C PRO A 35 -6.53 13.80 9.02
N VAL A 36 -5.91 14.90 8.61
CA VAL A 36 -5.65 15.25 7.20
C VAL A 36 -4.17 15.03 6.92
N THR A 37 -3.87 14.14 5.99
CA THR A 37 -2.50 13.71 5.69
C THR A 37 -2.14 14.00 4.24
N VAL A 38 -0.85 14.22 3.98
CA VAL A 38 -0.33 14.42 2.62
C VAL A 38 0.56 13.25 2.22
N LYS A 39 0.25 12.63 1.06
CA LYS A 39 1.12 11.64 0.45
C LYS A 39 1.80 12.22 -0.79
N CYS A 40 3.13 12.25 -0.79
CA CYS A 40 3.93 12.87 -1.85
C CYS A 40 5.07 11.98 -2.35
N ARG A 41 5.88 12.52 -3.26
CA ARG A 41 7.18 12.04 -3.72
C ARG A 41 8.28 12.94 -3.17
N ILE A 42 9.55 12.64 -3.48
CA ILE A 42 10.70 13.50 -3.12
C ILE A 42 10.95 14.63 -4.14
N GLY A 43 10.14 14.73 -5.19
CA GLY A 43 10.20 15.72 -6.26
C GLY A 43 9.61 15.17 -7.56
N VAL A 44 9.45 16.03 -8.57
CA VAL A 44 9.00 15.66 -9.92
C VAL A 44 9.96 16.20 -10.96
N ASP A 45 10.17 15.39 -12.00
CA ASP A 45 11.03 15.71 -13.16
C ASP A 45 12.41 16.27 -12.75
N ASP A 46 12.72 17.51 -13.16
CA ASP A 46 13.96 18.24 -12.95
C ASP A 46 14.08 18.96 -11.60
N GLN A 47 13.01 18.99 -10.78
CA GLN A 47 13.08 19.62 -9.47
C GLN A 47 14.27 19.08 -8.64
N ASP A 48 14.96 19.95 -7.92
CA ASP A 48 15.84 19.54 -6.84
C ASP A 48 15.01 18.88 -5.74
N GLN A 49 15.44 17.72 -5.29
CA GLN A 49 14.65 16.90 -4.36
C GLN A 49 14.73 17.41 -2.91
N GLU A 50 15.78 18.17 -2.55
CA GLU A 50 15.86 18.80 -1.23
C GLU A 50 14.89 19.98 -1.18
N GLU A 51 14.99 20.89 -2.14
CA GLU A 51 14.14 22.08 -2.19
C GLU A 51 12.66 21.74 -2.40
N ALA A 52 12.35 20.83 -3.32
CA ALA A 52 10.95 20.50 -3.66
C ALA A 52 10.20 19.85 -2.49
N LEU A 53 10.85 18.91 -1.79
CA LEU A 53 10.20 18.23 -0.66
C LEU A 53 10.12 19.14 0.56
N ASP A 54 11.16 19.94 0.83
CA ASP A 54 11.16 20.87 1.94
C ASP A 54 10.12 21.98 1.75
N ALA A 55 10.03 22.57 0.55
CA ALA A 55 9.02 23.61 0.26
C ALA A 55 7.58 23.07 0.40
N LEU A 56 7.33 21.84 -0.03
CA LEU A 56 6.03 21.23 0.18
C LEU A 56 5.75 20.99 1.68
N ALA A 57 6.73 20.41 2.40
CA ALA A 57 6.56 20.07 3.81
C ALA A 57 6.36 21.31 4.68
N ASP A 58 7.15 22.37 4.47
CA ASP A 58 7.01 23.63 5.20
C ASP A 58 5.57 24.15 5.12
N GLN A 59 5.01 24.18 3.92
CA GLN A 59 3.68 24.76 3.69
C GLN A 59 2.54 23.86 4.21
N VAL A 60 2.62 22.54 4.02
CA VAL A 60 1.55 21.64 4.49
C VAL A 60 1.57 21.48 6.00
N VAL A 61 2.75 21.50 6.65
CA VAL A 61 2.86 21.49 8.12
C VAL A 61 2.28 22.77 8.70
N GLN A 62 2.60 23.92 8.12
CA GLN A 62 2.02 25.21 8.53
C GLN A 62 0.49 25.23 8.35
N ALA A 63 -0.04 24.57 7.34
CA ALA A 63 -1.49 24.43 7.09
C ALA A 63 -2.18 23.42 8.03
N GLY A 64 -1.44 22.76 8.95
CA GLY A 64 -1.97 21.83 9.93
C GLY A 64 -2.06 20.37 9.44
N CYS A 65 -1.24 19.97 8.48
CA CYS A 65 -1.15 18.56 8.06
C CYS A 65 -0.72 17.66 9.23
N ASP A 66 -1.48 16.60 9.49
CA ASP A 66 -1.25 15.72 10.64
C ASP A 66 -0.12 14.70 10.39
N GLN A 67 0.14 14.33 9.15
CA GLN A 67 1.22 13.40 8.78
C GLN A 67 1.62 13.56 7.31
N ILE A 68 2.91 13.43 7.03
CA ILE A 68 3.43 13.36 5.66
C ILE A 68 3.90 11.93 5.36
N THR A 69 3.36 11.32 4.29
CA THR A 69 3.85 10.04 3.79
C THR A 69 4.65 10.26 2.51
N VAL A 70 5.92 9.94 2.52
CA VAL A 70 6.83 10.18 1.38
C VAL A 70 7.17 8.89 0.66
N HIS A 71 6.84 8.81 -0.63
CA HIS A 71 7.41 7.79 -1.49
C HIS A 71 8.84 8.21 -1.88
N ALA A 72 9.82 7.49 -1.41
CA ALA A 72 11.25 7.82 -1.50
C ALA A 72 11.83 7.71 -2.93
N ARG A 73 11.11 8.20 -3.93
CA ARG A 73 11.51 8.28 -5.35
C ARG A 73 10.98 9.56 -5.97
N LYS A 74 11.73 10.16 -6.87
CA LYS A 74 11.19 11.19 -7.78
C LYS A 74 10.09 10.58 -8.67
N ALA A 75 9.23 11.43 -9.20
CA ALA A 75 8.30 11.03 -10.26
C ALA A 75 8.64 11.75 -11.56
N TRP A 76 8.68 11.00 -12.65
CA TRP A 76 8.74 11.55 -13.99
C TRP A 76 7.32 11.70 -14.53
N LEU A 77 6.90 12.94 -14.78
CA LEU A 77 5.56 13.23 -15.28
C LEU A 77 5.41 12.81 -16.75
N LYS A 78 6.51 12.84 -17.50
CA LYS A 78 6.58 12.40 -18.89
C LYS A 78 7.60 11.28 -19.05
N GLY A 79 7.41 10.43 -20.06
CA GLY A 79 8.37 9.39 -20.46
C GLY A 79 8.30 8.09 -19.66
N LEU A 80 7.66 8.04 -18.49
CA LEU A 80 7.50 6.82 -17.70
C LEU A 80 6.01 6.55 -17.40
N SER A 81 5.60 5.30 -17.58
CA SER A 81 4.29 4.83 -17.13
C SER A 81 4.16 4.87 -15.59
N PRO A 82 2.95 4.76 -15.04
CA PRO A 82 2.74 4.68 -13.59
C PRO A 82 3.46 3.49 -12.92
N LYS A 83 3.67 2.38 -13.65
CA LYS A 83 4.43 1.22 -13.16
C LYS A 83 5.92 1.55 -13.11
N GLU A 84 6.49 2.04 -14.20
CA GLU A 84 7.89 2.41 -14.31
C GLU A 84 8.29 3.48 -13.30
N ASN A 85 7.44 4.45 -13.04
CA ASN A 85 7.62 5.46 -11.99
C ASN A 85 7.73 4.90 -10.56
N ARG A 86 7.39 3.63 -10.36
CA ARG A 86 7.55 2.94 -9.06
C ARG A 86 8.79 2.06 -9.01
N ASP A 87 9.41 1.80 -10.15
CA ASP A 87 10.52 0.84 -10.25
C ASP A 87 11.83 1.48 -10.73
N ILE A 88 11.78 2.35 -11.75
CA ILE A 88 12.96 2.89 -12.42
C ILE A 88 13.65 4.02 -11.63
N PRO A 89 12.97 5.08 -11.15
CA PRO A 89 13.66 6.11 -10.40
C PRO A 89 14.31 5.53 -9.13
N PRO A 90 15.56 5.91 -8.79
CA PRO A 90 16.25 5.36 -7.62
C PRO A 90 15.50 5.69 -6.32
N LEU A 91 15.60 4.80 -5.32
CA LEU A 91 15.16 5.06 -3.96
C LEU A 91 16.17 5.95 -3.25
N ASP A 92 15.68 6.97 -2.56
CA ASP A 92 16.47 7.81 -1.66
C ASP A 92 15.78 7.87 -0.29
N TYR A 93 16.03 6.87 0.54
CA TYR A 93 15.51 6.83 1.90
C TYR A 93 16.16 7.91 2.79
N ALA A 94 17.43 8.20 2.57
CA ALA A 94 18.16 9.21 3.33
C ALA A 94 17.49 10.59 3.21
N ARG A 95 16.91 10.92 2.04
CA ARG A 95 16.13 12.14 1.85
C ARG A 95 14.93 12.23 2.79
N VAL A 96 14.23 11.11 2.99
CA VAL A 96 13.07 11.05 3.89
C VAL A 96 13.49 11.15 5.35
N TYR A 97 14.64 10.56 5.71
CA TYR A 97 15.19 10.68 7.07
C TYR A 97 15.56 12.13 7.40
N ARG A 98 16.18 12.86 6.45
CA ARG A 98 16.47 14.29 6.62
C ARG A 98 15.20 15.11 6.79
N LEU A 99 14.11 14.77 6.10
CA LEU A 99 12.81 15.40 6.32
C LEU A 99 12.33 15.18 7.76
N LYS A 100 12.39 13.94 8.27
CA LYS A 100 12.01 13.66 9.67
C LYS A 100 12.87 14.41 10.67
N GLN A 101 14.17 14.51 10.44
CA GLN A 101 15.08 15.30 11.29
C GLN A 101 14.70 16.79 11.30
N ARG A 102 14.28 17.34 10.16
CA ARG A 102 13.81 18.73 10.04
C ARG A 102 12.48 18.96 10.75
N PHE A 103 11.58 17.99 10.74
CA PHE A 103 10.25 18.06 11.36
C PHE A 103 10.08 17.01 12.48
N PRO A 104 10.84 17.11 13.59
CA PRO A 104 10.87 16.08 14.62
C PRO A 104 9.52 15.88 15.33
N GLN A 105 8.66 16.90 15.35
CA GLN A 105 7.34 16.84 15.98
C GLN A 105 6.22 16.38 15.04
N ASN A 106 6.44 16.41 13.74
CA ASN A 106 5.43 15.98 12.78
C ASN A 106 5.65 14.51 12.40
N PRO A 107 4.61 13.68 12.38
CA PRO A 107 4.70 12.31 11.90
C PRO A 107 5.11 12.25 10.43
N VAL A 108 6.18 11.51 10.14
CA VAL A 108 6.66 11.23 8.79
C VAL A 108 6.66 9.73 8.57
N ALA A 109 5.95 9.27 7.54
CA ALA A 109 5.96 7.88 7.12
C ALA A 109 6.70 7.71 5.79
N ILE A 110 7.43 6.61 5.65
CA ILE A 110 8.17 6.27 4.43
C ILE A 110 7.43 5.22 3.60
N ASN A 111 7.51 5.36 2.28
CA ASN A 111 6.96 4.43 1.30
C ASN A 111 7.95 4.23 0.15
N GLY A 112 7.84 3.13 -0.56
CA GLY A 112 8.64 2.80 -1.74
C GLY A 112 9.65 1.69 -1.48
N GLY A 113 9.61 0.64 -2.31
CA GLY A 113 10.56 -0.48 -2.23
C GLY A 113 10.41 -1.40 -1.01
N LEU A 114 9.50 -1.14 -0.07
CA LEU A 114 9.25 -1.98 1.09
C LEU A 114 8.50 -3.23 0.64
N VAL A 115 9.16 -4.38 0.69
CA VAL A 115 8.67 -5.66 0.15
C VAL A 115 8.31 -6.67 1.24
N ASP A 116 8.80 -6.47 2.46
CA ASP A 116 8.61 -7.34 3.63
C ASP A 116 8.56 -6.52 4.94
N LEU A 117 8.26 -7.19 6.04
CA LEU A 117 8.15 -6.56 7.35
C LEU A 117 9.50 -6.30 8.01
N GLU A 118 10.54 -7.04 7.67
CA GLU A 118 11.91 -6.84 8.18
C GLU A 118 12.46 -5.50 7.66
N THR A 119 12.37 -5.29 6.34
CA THR A 119 12.72 -4.01 5.73
C THR A 119 11.88 -2.86 6.30
N ALA A 120 10.57 -3.09 6.51
CA ALA A 120 9.70 -2.08 7.11
C ALA A 120 10.14 -1.73 8.54
N GLN A 121 10.47 -2.72 9.37
CA GLN A 121 10.93 -2.52 10.73
C GLN A 121 12.25 -1.73 10.79
N THR A 122 13.17 -2.02 9.88
CA THR A 122 14.44 -1.27 9.78
C THR A 122 14.20 0.23 9.55
N GLN A 123 13.18 0.61 8.78
CA GLN A 123 12.88 2.01 8.51
C GLN A 123 12.38 2.76 9.76
N LEU A 124 11.72 2.07 10.68
CA LEU A 124 11.17 2.70 11.90
C LEU A 124 12.24 3.23 12.86
N ALA A 125 13.51 2.88 12.66
CA ALA A 125 14.62 3.54 13.37
C ALA A 125 14.83 5.01 12.95
N TYR A 126 14.26 5.43 11.81
CA TYR A 126 14.53 6.76 11.23
C TYR A 126 13.26 7.60 11.00
N VAL A 127 12.08 6.97 10.97
CA VAL A 127 10.79 7.63 10.71
C VAL A 127 9.70 7.07 11.60
N ASP A 128 8.55 7.74 11.68
CA ASP A 128 7.46 7.36 12.60
C ASP A 128 6.55 6.27 12.04
N GLY A 129 6.60 6.02 10.74
CA GLY A 129 5.73 5.03 10.12
C GLY A 129 6.24 4.52 8.79
N VAL A 130 5.70 3.37 8.38
CA VAL A 130 5.99 2.73 7.11
C VAL A 130 4.71 2.45 6.34
N MET A 131 4.74 2.64 5.03
CA MET A 131 3.61 2.34 4.16
C MET A 131 3.98 1.29 3.13
N LEU A 132 3.40 0.10 3.24
CA LEU A 132 3.50 -0.94 2.24
C LEU A 132 2.40 -0.75 1.18
N GLY A 133 2.69 -1.10 -0.06
CA GLY A 133 1.72 -1.05 -1.15
C GLY A 133 1.61 -2.40 -1.82
N ARG A 134 2.45 -2.63 -2.83
CA ARG A 134 2.41 -3.85 -3.64
C ARG A 134 2.65 -5.14 -2.84
N ALA A 135 3.50 -5.10 -1.83
CA ALA A 135 3.75 -6.25 -0.97
C ALA A 135 2.45 -6.71 -0.29
N ALA A 136 1.74 -5.81 0.38
CA ALA A 136 0.46 -6.11 1.02
C ALA A 136 -0.61 -6.59 0.04
N TYR A 137 -0.61 -6.08 -1.21
CA TYR A 137 -1.58 -6.49 -2.23
C TYR A 137 -1.28 -7.86 -2.85
N HIS A 138 0.01 -8.16 -3.10
CA HIS A 138 0.42 -9.41 -3.76
C HIS A 138 0.64 -10.57 -2.79
N GLN A 139 0.94 -10.26 -1.52
CA GLN A 139 1.18 -11.21 -0.45
C GLN A 139 0.48 -10.76 0.84
N PRO A 140 -0.88 -10.68 0.84
CA PRO A 140 -1.63 -10.14 1.97
C PRO A 140 -1.45 -10.94 3.27
N GLU A 141 -0.99 -12.18 3.20
CA GLU A 141 -0.67 -13.02 4.37
C GLU A 141 0.38 -12.37 5.30
N LEU A 142 1.28 -11.53 4.75
CA LEU A 142 2.24 -10.79 5.58
C LEU A 142 1.57 -9.88 6.63
N LEU A 143 0.34 -9.45 6.38
CA LEU A 143 -0.40 -8.57 7.30
C LEU A 143 -0.80 -9.28 8.61
N LEU A 144 -0.85 -10.59 8.64
CA LEU A 144 -1.09 -11.38 9.87
C LEU A 144 0.02 -11.18 10.91
N SER A 145 1.22 -10.82 10.48
CA SER A 145 2.35 -10.59 11.37
C SER A 145 2.53 -9.12 11.78
N VAL A 146 1.70 -8.20 11.27
CA VAL A 146 1.83 -6.76 11.56
C VAL A 146 1.52 -6.48 13.02
N ASP A 147 0.37 -6.92 13.52
CA ASP A 147 -0.04 -6.64 14.89
C ASP A 147 0.91 -7.23 15.93
N PRO A 148 1.35 -8.51 15.83
CA PRO A 148 2.35 -9.04 16.74
C PRO A 148 3.70 -8.32 16.67
N LEU A 149 4.16 -7.98 15.48
CA LEU A 149 5.52 -7.47 15.29
C LEU A 149 5.66 -5.99 15.67
N PHE A 150 4.64 -5.16 15.35
CA PHE A 150 4.74 -3.70 15.51
C PHE A 150 3.96 -3.17 16.70
N TYR A 151 2.92 -3.89 17.17
CA TYR A 151 2.02 -3.41 18.21
C TYR A 151 1.96 -4.33 19.43
N ALA A 152 2.71 -5.44 19.45
CA ALA A 152 2.70 -6.43 20.52
C ALA A 152 1.28 -6.93 20.88
N THR A 153 0.39 -6.99 19.90
CA THR A 153 -0.97 -7.51 20.02
C THR A 153 -1.12 -8.80 19.23
N PRO A 154 -1.97 -9.74 19.67
CA PRO A 154 -2.20 -10.97 18.90
C PRO A 154 -2.67 -10.69 17.47
N ALA A 155 -2.27 -11.56 16.53
CA ALA A 155 -2.79 -11.52 15.17
C ALA A 155 -4.33 -11.66 15.18
N PRO A 156 -5.06 -10.92 14.30
CA PRO A 156 -6.52 -10.97 14.26
C PRO A 156 -7.07 -12.29 13.71
N ALA A 157 -6.24 -13.09 13.06
CA ALA A 157 -6.52 -14.43 12.57
C ALA A 157 -5.26 -15.29 12.66
N ALA A 158 -5.41 -16.59 12.93
CA ALA A 158 -4.27 -17.50 13.08
C ALA A 158 -3.58 -17.79 11.73
N ASP A 159 -4.35 -17.80 10.64
CA ASP A 159 -3.85 -18.03 9.30
C ASP A 159 -4.72 -17.31 8.25
N VAL A 160 -4.29 -17.38 7.00
CA VAL A 160 -5.02 -16.78 5.87
C VAL A 160 -6.37 -17.46 5.60
N PHE A 161 -6.56 -18.71 5.97
CA PHE A 161 -7.83 -19.41 5.81
C PHE A 161 -8.86 -18.89 6.81
N GLU A 162 -8.47 -18.68 8.06
CA GLU A 162 -9.31 -18.05 9.07
C GLU A 162 -9.67 -16.61 8.69
N ALA A 163 -8.69 -15.83 8.19
CA ALA A 163 -8.94 -14.48 7.72
C ALA A 163 -9.98 -14.44 6.58
N VAL A 164 -9.92 -15.39 5.64
CA VAL A 164 -10.92 -15.49 4.55
C VAL A 164 -12.28 -15.90 5.11
N THR A 165 -12.33 -16.84 6.06
CA THR A 165 -13.60 -17.25 6.72
C THR A 165 -14.24 -16.07 7.42
N ALA A 166 -13.46 -15.27 8.15
CA ALA A 166 -13.96 -14.05 8.81
C ALA A 166 -14.46 -12.99 7.80
N PHE A 167 -13.99 -13.02 6.54
CA PHE A 167 -14.41 -12.10 5.48
C PHE A 167 -15.66 -12.58 4.71
N GLU A 168 -16.06 -13.85 4.81
CA GLU A 168 -17.23 -14.40 4.11
C GLU A 168 -18.55 -13.63 4.38
N PRO A 169 -18.87 -13.17 5.60
CA PRO A 169 -20.07 -12.37 5.83
C PRO A 169 -20.13 -11.07 5.01
N TYR A 170 -18.98 -10.42 4.83
CA TYR A 170 -18.89 -9.24 3.97
C TYR A 170 -19.18 -9.59 2.51
N ILE A 171 -18.62 -10.70 2.01
CA ILE A 171 -18.89 -11.19 0.64
C ILE A 171 -20.37 -11.50 0.47
N ALA A 172 -20.99 -12.21 1.44
CA ALA A 172 -22.42 -12.54 1.39
C ALA A 172 -23.29 -11.28 1.32
N ASN A 173 -23.01 -10.27 2.14
CA ASN A 173 -23.73 -8.99 2.10
C ASN A 173 -23.53 -8.24 0.77
N HIS A 174 -22.32 -8.29 0.20
CA HIS A 174 -22.05 -7.70 -1.12
C HIS A 174 -22.87 -8.35 -2.22
N LEU A 175 -22.95 -9.69 -2.23
CA LEU A 175 -23.75 -10.46 -3.18
C LEU A 175 -25.25 -10.18 -3.02
N GLN A 176 -25.77 -10.13 -1.78
CA GLN A 176 -27.18 -9.79 -1.49
C GLN A 176 -27.56 -8.40 -2.00
N LYS A 177 -26.62 -7.46 -2.02
CA LYS A 177 -26.81 -6.11 -2.57
C LYS A 177 -26.66 -6.05 -4.10
N GLY A 178 -26.59 -7.18 -4.79
CA GLY A 178 -26.48 -7.27 -6.26
C GLY A 178 -25.06 -7.10 -6.80
N GLY A 179 -24.03 -7.10 -5.93
CA GLY A 179 -22.64 -7.16 -6.35
C GLY A 179 -22.26 -8.51 -6.93
N THR A 180 -21.12 -8.62 -7.61
CA THR A 180 -20.61 -9.87 -8.18
C THR A 180 -19.44 -10.41 -7.35
N LEU A 181 -19.31 -11.74 -7.29
CA LEU A 181 -18.19 -12.38 -6.60
C LEU A 181 -16.84 -11.94 -7.19
N HIS A 182 -16.76 -11.80 -8.51
CA HIS A 182 -15.55 -11.38 -9.21
C HIS A 182 -15.05 -9.99 -8.76
N ALA A 183 -15.96 -9.06 -8.44
CA ALA A 183 -15.58 -7.73 -7.99
C ALA A 183 -14.69 -7.76 -6.73
N ILE A 184 -14.86 -8.78 -5.88
CA ILE A 184 -14.05 -9.02 -4.68
C ILE A 184 -12.88 -9.95 -5.00
N THR A 185 -13.14 -11.12 -5.56
CA THR A 185 -12.12 -12.18 -5.67
C THR A 185 -10.97 -11.85 -6.60
N ARG A 186 -11.14 -10.94 -7.56
CA ARG A 186 -10.04 -10.40 -8.38
C ARG A 186 -8.91 -9.76 -7.54
N HIS A 187 -9.21 -9.31 -6.33
CA HIS A 187 -8.25 -8.75 -5.39
C HIS A 187 -7.68 -9.78 -4.41
N MET A 188 -8.19 -10.99 -4.41
CA MET A 188 -7.80 -12.08 -3.51
C MET A 188 -6.75 -13.04 -4.13
N LEU A 189 -6.35 -12.83 -5.39
CA LEU A 189 -5.49 -13.74 -6.13
C LEU A 189 -4.08 -13.91 -5.54
N GLY A 190 -3.64 -12.97 -4.70
CA GLY A 190 -2.38 -13.02 -3.98
C GLY A 190 -2.39 -13.84 -2.68
N LEU A 191 -3.57 -14.23 -2.14
CA LEU A 191 -3.70 -14.84 -0.82
C LEU A 191 -2.86 -16.09 -0.72
N PHE A 192 -2.68 -16.98 -1.44
CA PHE A 192 -1.96 -18.24 -1.23
C PHE A 192 -0.66 -18.33 -2.05
N THR A 193 -0.03 -17.18 -2.31
CA THR A 193 1.20 -17.14 -3.11
C THR A 193 2.29 -18.02 -2.45
N GLY A 194 2.88 -18.93 -3.24
CA GLY A 194 3.92 -19.85 -2.77
C GLY A 194 3.39 -21.19 -2.23
N ARG A 195 2.11 -21.32 -1.87
CA ARG A 195 1.53 -22.56 -1.36
C ARG A 195 1.17 -23.56 -2.48
N PRO A 196 1.31 -24.88 -2.24
CA PRO A 196 0.74 -25.91 -3.12
C PRO A 196 -0.75 -25.69 -3.30
N GLY A 197 -1.25 -25.80 -4.54
CA GLY A 197 -2.65 -25.51 -4.87
C GLY A 197 -2.97 -24.05 -5.23
N ALA A 198 -2.11 -23.08 -4.95
CA ALA A 198 -2.34 -21.65 -5.25
C ALA A 198 -2.64 -21.38 -6.72
N ARG A 199 -2.03 -22.13 -7.66
CA ARG A 199 -2.32 -22.01 -9.10
C ARG A 199 -3.74 -22.49 -9.41
N ALA A 200 -4.18 -23.57 -8.79
CA ALA A 200 -5.54 -24.12 -8.96
C ALA A 200 -6.59 -23.16 -8.35
N PHE A 201 -6.32 -22.58 -7.19
CA PHE A 201 -7.12 -21.53 -6.58
C PHE A 201 -7.34 -20.35 -7.55
N ARG A 202 -6.25 -19.75 -8.04
CA ARG A 202 -6.33 -18.60 -8.97
C ARG A 202 -7.10 -18.96 -10.24
N ARG A 203 -6.82 -20.14 -10.83
CA ARG A 203 -7.51 -20.60 -12.05
C ARG A 203 -9.00 -20.75 -11.80
N HIS A 204 -9.40 -21.37 -10.68
CA HIS A 204 -10.80 -21.59 -10.35
C HIS A 204 -11.55 -20.24 -10.18
N LEU A 205 -10.97 -19.27 -9.49
CA LEU A 205 -11.58 -17.96 -9.39
C LEU A 205 -11.64 -17.22 -10.74
N ALA A 206 -10.62 -17.34 -11.57
CA ALA A 206 -10.59 -16.69 -12.88
C ALA A 206 -11.65 -17.26 -13.86
N THR A 207 -12.06 -18.52 -13.69
CA THR A 207 -13.04 -19.18 -14.56
C THR A 207 -14.46 -19.15 -13.98
N GLU A 208 -14.62 -19.43 -12.70
CA GLU A 208 -15.94 -19.63 -12.10
C GLU A 208 -16.50 -18.35 -11.43
N ALA A 209 -15.65 -17.53 -10.80
CA ALA A 209 -16.14 -16.34 -10.11
C ALA A 209 -16.60 -15.21 -11.05
N VAL A 210 -16.28 -15.29 -12.34
CA VAL A 210 -16.73 -14.33 -13.36
C VAL A 210 -18.18 -14.51 -13.77
N ASN A 211 -18.78 -15.68 -13.49
CA ASN A 211 -20.19 -15.93 -13.72
C ASN A 211 -21.04 -15.03 -12.84
N ARG A 212 -22.11 -14.46 -13.40
CA ARG A 212 -22.94 -13.48 -12.68
C ARG A 212 -23.59 -14.05 -11.42
N ASP A 213 -23.92 -15.34 -11.45
CA ASP A 213 -24.60 -16.03 -10.34
C ASP A 213 -23.62 -16.76 -9.40
N ALA A 214 -22.31 -16.49 -9.55
CA ALA A 214 -21.28 -17.09 -8.69
C ALA A 214 -21.47 -16.64 -7.24
N GLY A 215 -21.66 -17.63 -6.34
CA GLY A 215 -21.84 -17.43 -4.90
C GLY A 215 -20.59 -17.80 -4.10
N LEU A 216 -20.71 -17.74 -2.76
CA LEU A 216 -19.65 -18.12 -1.81
C LEU A 216 -19.09 -19.51 -2.05
N SER A 217 -19.93 -20.47 -2.49
CA SER A 217 -19.51 -21.84 -2.78
C SER A 217 -18.36 -21.92 -3.80
N VAL A 218 -18.30 -20.98 -4.75
CA VAL A 218 -17.21 -20.89 -5.71
C VAL A 218 -15.89 -20.51 -5.01
N LEU A 219 -15.92 -19.56 -4.08
CA LEU A 219 -14.74 -19.20 -3.30
C LEU A 219 -14.28 -20.37 -2.42
N GLN A 220 -15.21 -21.01 -1.72
CA GLN A 220 -14.91 -22.17 -0.85
C GLN A 220 -14.33 -23.33 -1.66
N ALA A 221 -14.87 -23.62 -2.85
CA ALA A 221 -14.32 -24.62 -3.74
C ALA A 221 -12.92 -24.26 -4.28
N ALA A 222 -12.63 -22.99 -4.45
CA ALA A 222 -11.28 -22.52 -4.80
C ALA A 222 -10.30 -22.74 -3.65
N ILE A 223 -10.68 -22.37 -2.42
CA ILE A 223 -9.86 -22.52 -1.20
C ILE A 223 -9.56 -23.99 -0.91
N ALA A 224 -10.52 -24.88 -1.10
CA ALA A 224 -10.34 -26.32 -0.92
C ALA A 224 -9.25 -26.96 -1.81
N LYS A 225 -8.77 -26.23 -2.84
CA LYS A 225 -7.67 -26.68 -3.72
C LYS A 225 -6.30 -26.36 -3.14
N VAL A 226 -6.21 -25.57 -2.07
CA VAL A 226 -4.95 -25.14 -1.46
C VAL A 226 -4.61 -26.06 -0.29
N ASP A 227 -3.37 -26.49 -0.21
CA ASP A 227 -2.89 -27.29 0.91
C ASP A 227 -2.85 -26.43 2.19
N ARG A 228 -3.74 -26.75 3.12
CA ARG A 228 -3.86 -26.03 4.39
C ARG A 228 -2.72 -26.38 5.36
N HIS A 229 -2.13 -27.57 5.25
CA HIS A 229 -1.13 -28.07 6.16
C HIS A 229 0.31 -27.83 5.69
N TRP A 230 0.46 -27.21 4.51
CA TRP A 230 1.77 -26.90 3.99
C TRP A 230 2.50 -25.89 4.86
N THR A 231 3.73 -26.21 5.21
CA THR A 231 4.68 -25.30 5.86
C THR A 231 5.83 -25.02 4.89
N PRO A 232 6.26 -23.75 4.74
CA PRO A 232 7.41 -23.44 3.90
C PRO A 232 8.67 -24.12 4.42
N GLU A 233 9.46 -24.68 3.51
CA GLU A 233 10.81 -25.11 3.89
C GLU A 233 11.63 -23.91 4.37
N PRO A 234 12.43 -24.07 5.45
CA PRO A 234 13.31 -22.99 5.88
C PRO A 234 14.24 -22.61 4.73
N PRO A 235 14.56 -21.31 4.58
CA PRO A 235 15.44 -20.86 3.52
C PRO A 235 16.77 -21.63 3.59
N GLN A 236 17.10 -22.34 2.51
CA GLN A 236 18.39 -23.01 2.42
C GLN A 236 19.47 -21.92 2.55
N GLN A 237 20.28 -22.02 3.60
CA GLN A 237 21.48 -21.21 3.73
C GLN A 237 22.32 -21.45 2.47
N LYS A 238 22.37 -20.49 1.57
CA LYS A 238 23.34 -20.55 0.47
C LYS A 238 24.71 -20.63 1.13
N ALA A 239 25.35 -21.78 0.97
CA ALA A 239 26.74 -21.95 1.36
C ALA A 239 27.56 -20.83 0.66
N ALA A 240 28.30 -20.09 1.47
CA ALA A 240 29.17 -19.00 1.05
C ALA A 240 30.32 -19.51 0.19
#